data_e74c8f1730e3d0dc2bc7580fd5db161f
#
_entry.id   e74c8f1730e3d0dc2bc7580fd5db161f
#
_cell.length_a   1.000
_cell.length_b   1.000
_cell.length_c   1.000
_cell.angle_alpha   90.00
_cell.angle_beta   90.00
_cell.angle_gamma   90.00
#
_symmetry.space_group_name_H-M   'P 1'
#
loop_
_entity.id
_entity.type
_entity.pdbx_description
1 polymer ?
#
loop_
_entity_poly.entity_id
_entity_poly.type
_entity_poly.pdbx_seq_one_letter_code
_entity_poly.pdbx_strand_id
1 'polypeptide(L)'
;KALSNIMAKLEKAYNSIHVEDKWYSHWMDKKYFSADPSSEKEPYTIVIPPPNVTGMLTVGHVLNNTIQDILIRKARMEGKEACWIPGTDHASIATESKVVSMLKEKGIDKNDLSRDEFLQYAWEWKEKYGGIIIQQLKKLGCSCDWDKERFTMDEGYTKSVLTAFVELYNKGLIYKGHRLVNWCPVSKSAISDEEVIHREKNGSLWYFRYNIKG
;
A
#
# COMPACT_ATOMS: atom_id res chain seq x y z
N LYS A 1 18.65 -36.01 40.64
CA LYS A 1 18.88 -36.54 39.28
C LYS A 1 17.75 -36.26 38.27
N ALA A 2 16.56 -35.80 38.67
CA ALA A 2 15.44 -35.53 37.76
C ALA A 2 15.42 -34.08 37.17
N LEU A 3 16.11 -33.15 37.76
CA LEU A 3 16.18 -31.74 37.30
C LEU A 3 17.26 -31.45 36.26
N SER A 4 18.21 -32.36 36.03
CA SER A 4 19.29 -32.15 35.05
C SER A 4 18.92 -32.46 33.60
N ASN A 5 17.75 -33.04 33.36
CA ASN A 5 17.32 -33.45 32.01
C ASN A 5 16.38 -32.43 31.32
N ILE A 6 16.09 -31.29 31.95
CA ILE A 6 15.15 -30.29 31.38
C ILE A 6 15.87 -29.05 30.82
N MET A 7 17.14 -28.92 31.02
CA MET A 7 17.88 -27.83 30.34
C MET A 7 18.16 -28.28 28.89
N ALA A 8 17.24 -27.91 27.99
CA ALA A 8 17.55 -27.96 26.57
C ALA A 8 18.86 -27.16 26.37
N LYS A 9 19.89 -27.86 25.85
CA LYS A 9 21.20 -27.24 25.60
C LYS A 9 21.01 -26.18 24.55
N LEU A 10 21.02 -24.91 24.93
CA LEU A 10 20.93 -23.80 24.00
C LEU A 10 22.09 -23.91 22.99
N GLU A 11 21.78 -23.73 21.73
CA GLU A 11 22.80 -23.64 20.68
C GLU A 11 23.70 -22.42 20.94
N LYS A 12 24.98 -22.50 20.51
CA LYS A 12 25.94 -21.39 20.69
C LYS A 12 25.57 -20.13 19.91
N ALA A 13 24.83 -20.27 18.82
CA ALA A 13 24.38 -19.16 17.98
C ALA A 13 22.88 -19.25 17.77
N TYR A 14 22.22 -18.08 17.76
CA TYR A 14 20.82 -17.99 17.43
C TYR A 14 20.59 -18.32 15.96
N ASN A 15 19.67 -19.26 15.67
CA ASN A 15 19.23 -19.60 14.33
C ASN A 15 17.79 -19.12 14.13
N SER A 16 17.62 -18.02 13.40
CA SER A 16 16.31 -17.39 13.15
C SER A 16 15.34 -18.31 12.40
N ILE A 17 15.84 -19.13 11.48
CA ILE A 17 15.02 -19.97 10.57
C ILE A 17 14.09 -20.92 11.37
N HIS A 18 14.57 -21.47 12.47
CA HIS A 18 13.79 -22.43 13.30
C HIS A 18 12.89 -21.75 14.32
N VAL A 19 13.04 -20.45 14.54
CA VAL A 19 12.39 -19.71 15.63
C VAL A 19 11.30 -18.78 15.14
N GLU A 20 11.56 -18.02 14.08
CA GLU A 20 10.68 -16.97 13.62
C GLU A 20 9.33 -17.50 13.14
N ASP A 21 9.32 -18.47 12.23
CA ASP A 21 8.06 -19.01 11.69
C ASP A 21 7.22 -19.71 12.78
N LYS A 22 7.89 -20.40 13.71
CA LYS A 22 7.23 -21.05 14.85
C LYS A 22 6.50 -20.04 15.73
N TRP A 23 7.16 -18.96 16.11
CA TRP A 23 6.57 -17.96 17.00
C TRP A 23 5.54 -17.11 16.30
N TYR A 24 5.76 -16.75 15.05
CA TYR A 24 4.78 -16.00 14.30
C TYR A 24 3.47 -16.79 14.12
N SER A 25 3.56 -18.07 13.74
CA SER A 25 2.40 -18.97 13.67
C SER A 25 1.68 -19.06 15.01
N HIS A 26 2.43 -19.24 16.11
CA HIS A 26 1.83 -19.27 17.45
C HIS A 26 1.07 -17.98 17.78
N TRP A 27 1.59 -16.81 17.46
CA TRP A 27 0.90 -15.54 17.70
C TRP A 27 -0.38 -15.42 16.87
N MET A 28 -0.36 -15.89 15.64
CA MET A 28 -1.53 -15.90 14.76
C MET A 28 -2.60 -16.85 15.28
N ASP A 29 -2.24 -18.07 15.64
CA ASP A 29 -3.16 -19.07 16.20
C ASP A 29 -3.84 -18.59 17.50
N LYS A 30 -3.10 -17.85 18.31
CA LYS A 30 -3.61 -17.24 19.55
C LYS A 30 -4.32 -15.91 19.35
N LYS A 31 -4.37 -15.40 18.12
CA LYS A 31 -5.00 -14.11 17.77
C LYS A 31 -4.51 -12.92 18.61
N TYR A 32 -3.22 -12.91 18.98
CA TYR A 32 -2.66 -11.86 19.85
C TYR A 32 -2.68 -10.48 19.21
N PHE A 33 -2.86 -10.38 17.90
CA PHE A 33 -2.87 -9.13 17.16
C PHE A 33 -4.29 -8.65 16.81
N SER A 34 -5.30 -9.50 17.05
CA SER A 34 -6.69 -9.15 16.78
C SER A 34 -7.22 -8.17 17.82
N ALA A 35 -7.94 -7.15 17.36
CA ALA A 35 -8.58 -6.17 18.22
C ALA A 35 -10.09 -6.41 18.31
N ASP A 36 -10.62 -6.24 19.52
CA ASP A 36 -12.04 -6.38 19.81
C ASP A 36 -12.71 -4.99 19.80
N PRO A 37 -13.61 -4.72 18.82
CA PRO A 37 -14.32 -3.44 18.75
C PRO A 37 -15.30 -3.20 19.90
N SER A 38 -15.65 -4.25 20.67
CA SER A 38 -16.53 -4.16 21.85
C SER A 38 -15.76 -3.92 23.16
N SER A 39 -14.42 -3.86 23.10
CA SER A 39 -13.58 -3.66 24.28
C SER A 39 -13.81 -2.28 24.90
N GLU A 40 -13.86 -2.24 26.25
CA GLU A 40 -13.92 -0.99 27.01
C GLU A 40 -12.54 -0.34 27.26
N LYS A 41 -11.45 -0.98 26.79
CA LYS A 41 -10.11 -0.44 26.91
C LYS A 41 -9.93 0.81 26.03
N GLU A 42 -9.00 1.68 26.41
CA GLU A 42 -8.61 2.82 25.59
C GLU A 42 -8.16 2.36 24.19
N PRO A 43 -8.79 2.82 23.10
CA PRO A 43 -8.43 2.39 21.77
C PRO A 43 -7.13 3.03 21.30
N TYR A 44 -6.30 2.26 20.61
CA TYR A 44 -5.12 2.75 19.90
C TYR A 44 -5.05 2.11 18.52
N THR A 45 -5.31 2.89 17.48
CA THR A 45 -5.40 2.36 16.12
C THR A 45 -4.37 2.99 15.20
N ILE A 46 -3.67 2.15 14.45
CA ILE A 46 -2.83 2.55 13.33
C ILE A 46 -3.41 1.93 12.06
N VAL A 47 -3.55 2.73 11.02
CA VAL A 47 -3.81 2.26 9.66
C VAL A 47 -2.48 2.30 8.91
N ILE A 48 -2.06 1.16 8.37
CA ILE A 48 -0.80 1.09 7.61
C ILE A 48 -0.88 2.06 6.42
N PRO A 49 0.17 2.84 6.09
CA PRO A 49 0.30 3.40 4.75
C PRO A 49 0.42 2.22 3.78
N PRO A 50 -0.62 1.93 2.96
CA PRO A 50 -0.66 0.68 2.23
C PRO A 50 0.41 0.65 1.15
N PRO A 51 1.31 -0.34 1.13
CA PRO A 51 2.32 -0.45 0.08
C PRO A 51 1.67 -0.65 -1.29
N ASN A 52 2.25 -0.01 -2.28
CA ASN A 52 1.85 -0.17 -3.68
C ASN A 52 2.16 -1.58 -4.17
N VAL A 53 1.25 -2.22 -4.91
CA VAL A 53 1.46 -3.56 -5.50
C VAL A 53 2.37 -3.51 -6.74
N THR A 54 3.47 -2.77 -6.65
CA THR A 54 4.44 -2.56 -7.73
C THR A 54 5.62 -3.53 -7.71
N GLY A 55 5.74 -4.34 -6.66
CA GLY A 55 6.83 -5.29 -6.49
C GLY A 55 7.06 -5.66 -5.02
N MET A 56 8.32 -5.97 -4.68
CA MET A 56 8.71 -6.30 -3.31
C MET A 56 8.87 -5.05 -2.44
N LEU A 57 8.78 -5.23 -1.13
CA LEU A 57 9.04 -4.16 -0.17
C LEU A 57 10.50 -3.67 -0.25
N THR A 58 10.68 -2.38 -0.04
CA THR A 58 11.99 -1.72 0.04
C THR A 58 12.40 -1.48 1.49
N VAL A 59 13.64 -1.09 1.72
CA VAL A 59 14.14 -0.70 3.05
C VAL A 59 13.32 0.43 3.68
N GLY A 60 12.79 1.37 2.87
CA GLY A 60 11.90 2.43 3.35
C GLY A 60 10.59 1.87 3.93
N HIS A 61 10.01 0.86 3.29
CA HIS A 61 8.85 0.17 3.84
C HIS A 61 9.17 -0.55 5.15
N VAL A 62 10.34 -1.19 5.23
CA VAL A 62 10.79 -1.87 6.46
C VAL A 62 10.90 -0.87 7.61
N LEU A 63 11.57 0.26 7.40
CA LEU A 63 11.71 1.31 8.41
C LEU A 63 10.35 1.83 8.88
N ASN A 64 9.48 2.19 7.94
CA ASN A 64 8.15 2.72 8.24
C ASN A 64 7.33 1.73 9.08
N ASN A 65 7.27 0.47 8.65
CA ASN A 65 6.50 -0.57 9.34
C ASN A 65 7.11 -0.94 10.71
N THR A 66 8.44 -0.91 10.84
CA THR A 66 9.10 -1.16 12.13
C THR A 66 8.70 -0.10 13.17
N ILE A 67 8.67 1.17 12.79
CA ILE A 67 8.26 2.25 13.70
C ILE A 67 6.81 2.04 14.15
N GLN A 68 5.90 1.72 13.23
CA GLN A 68 4.51 1.43 13.55
C GLN A 68 4.36 0.21 14.45
N ASP A 69 5.12 -0.86 14.19
CA ASP A 69 5.09 -2.09 15.00
C ASP A 69 5.56 -1.84 16.44
N ILE A 70 6.59 -1.03 16.62
CA ILE A 70 7.05 -0.61 17.95
C ILE A 70 5.93 0.12 18.71
N LEU A 71 5.28 1.07 18.08
CA LEU A 71 4.21 1.86 18.69
C LEU A 71 3.00 0.99 19.06
N ILE A 72 2.56 0.11 18.17
CA ILE A 72 1.41 -0.75 18.41
C ILE A 72 1.70 -1.80 19.51
N ARG A 73 2.91 -2.34 19.54
CA ARG A 73 3.35 -3.26 20.62
C ARG A 73 3.43 -2.54 21.96
N LYS A 74 3.95 -1.31 21.97
CA LYS A 74 3.95 -0.47 23.18
C LYS A 74 2.52 -0.25 23.70
N ALA A 75 1.59 0.13 22.83
CA ALA A 75 0.19 0.31 23.21
C ALA A 75 -0.44 -0.95 23.81
N ARG A 76 -0.17 -2.14 23.25
CA ARG A 76 -0.59 -3.41 23.83
C ARG A 76 -0.01 -3.65 25.21
N MET A 77 1.27 -3.34 25.40
CA MET A 77 1.95 -3.48 26.72
C MET A 77 1.38 -2.51 27.76
N GLU A 78 0.86 -1.36 27.34
CA GLU A 78 0.17 -0.38 28.18
C GLU A 78 -1.28 -0.79 28.48
N GLY A 79 -1.73 -1.93 27.99
CA GLY A 79 -3.08 -2.47 28.23
C GLY A 79 -4.17 -1.85 27.37
N LYS A 80 -3.83 -1.10 26.33
CA LYS A 80 -4.80 -0.52 25.39
C LYS A 80 -5.39 -1.56 24.44
N GLU A 81 -6.56 -1.27 23.88
CA GLU A 81 -7.12 -2.04 22.76
C GLU A 81 -6.42 -1.58 21.46
N ALA A 82 -5.38 -2.30 21.08
CA ALA A 82 -4.50 -1.89 20.01
C ALA A 82 -4.81 -2.61 18.70
N CYS A 83 -5.18 -1.85 17.67
CA CYS A 83 -5.50 -2.34 16.33
C CYS A 83 -4.54 -1.77 15.29
N TRP A 84 -3.81 -2.61 14.59
CA TRP A 84 -3.02 -2.21 13.42
C TRP A 84 -3.61 -2.83 12.16
N ILE A 85 -4.24 -1.99 11.34
CA ILE A 85 -4.96 -2.42 10.14
C ILE A 85 -4.00 -2.49 8.97
N PRO A 86 -3.75 -3.68 8.40
CA PRO A 86 -2.90 -3.83 7.21
C PRO A 86 -3.69 -3.60 5.92
N GLY A 87 -2.97 -3.36 4.83
CA GLY A 87 -3.54 -3.26 3.51
C GLY A 87 -2.50 -3.09 2.42
N THR A 88 -2.97 -3.13 1.17
CA THR A 88 -2.16 -2.88 -0.03
C THR A 88 -2.88 -1.90 -0.95
N ASP A 89 -2.08 -1.11 -1.69
CA ASP A 89 -2.59 -0.10 -2.61
C ASP A 89 -2.46 -0.55 -4.06
N HIS A 90 -3.52 -0.37 -4.85
CA HIS A 90 -3.52 -0.64 -6.28
C HIS A 90 -2.59 0.31 -7.07
N ALA A 91 -2.29 1.49 -6.53
CA ALA A 91 -1.31 2.46 -7.04
C ALA A 91 -1.42 2.79 -8.54
N SER A 92 -2.61 2.67 -9.10
CA SER A 92 -3.01 3.09 -10.47
C SER A 92 -1.86 3.11 -11.50
N ILE A 93 -1.30 4.29 -11.83
CA ILE A 93 -0.29 4.49 -12.88
C ILE A 93 0.99 3.68 -12.64
N ALA A 94 1.47 3.59 -11.40
CA ALA A 94 2.69 2.87 -11.09
C ALA A 94 2.53 1.35 -11.32
N THR A 95 1.39 0.79 -10.93
CA THR A 95 1.06 -0.63 -11.18
C THR A 95 0.83 -0.87 -12.66
N GLU A 96 0.10 0.03 -13.34
CA GLU A 96 -0.12 -0.04 -14.78
C GLU A 96 1.20 -0.09 -15.55
N SER A 97 2.17 0.76 -15.21
CA SER A 97 3.50 0.77 -15.84
C SER A 97 4.21 -0.57 -15.68
N LYS A 98 4.06 -1.25 -14.53
CA LYS A 98 4.64 -2.59 -14.29
C LYS A 98 3.95 -3.65 -15.12
N VAL A 99 2.61 -3.60 -15.19
CA VAL A 99 1.82 -4.52 -16.04
C VAL A 99 2.19 -4.35 -17.50
N VAL A 100 2.28 -3.11 -18.00
CA VAL A 100 2.71 -2.82 -19.37
C VAL A 100 4.11 -3.35 -19.66
N SER A 101 5.06 -3.20 -18.73
CA SER A 101 6.40 -3.75 -18.87
C SER A 101 6.38 -5.27 -18.97
N MET A 102 5.61 -5.94 -18.12
CA MET A 102 5.41 -7.39 -18.17
C MET A 102 4.79 -7.84 -19.50
N LEU A 103 3.79 -7.12 -19.99
CA LEU A 103 3.16 -7.41 -21.29
C LEU A 103 4.18 -7.31 -22.45
N LYS A 104 5.02 -6.28 -22.44
CA LYS A 104 6.10 -6.13 -23.44
C LYS A 104 7.09 -7.28 -23.43
N GLU A 105 7.45 -7.77 -22.24
CA GLU A 105 8.31 -8.96 -22.11
C GLU A 105 7.66 -10.23 -22.71
N LYS A 106 6.32 -10.29 -22.66
CA LYS A 106 5.52 -11.36 -23.31
C LYS A 106 5.27 -11.11 -24.80
N GLY A 107 5.74 -10.00 -25.38
CA GLY A 107 5.50 -9.62 -26.77
C GLY A 107 4.10 -9.07 -27.05
N ILE A 108 3.37 -8.63 -26.04
CA ILE A 108 2.00 -8.13 -26.13
C ILE A 108 2.03 -6.59 -26.03
N ASP A 109 1.40 -5.90 -27.01
CA ASP A 109 1.18 -4.45 -26.91
C ASP A 109 -0.12 -4.17 -26.16
N LYS A 110 -0.06 -3.27 -25.17
CA LYS A 110 -1.25 -2.84 -24.42
C LYS A 110 -2.35 -2.30 -25.34
N ASN A 111 -1.98 -1.63 -26.44
CA ASN A 111 -2.94 -1.02 -27.36
C ASN A 111 -3.76 -2.04 -28.16
N ASP A 112 -3.30 -3.29 -28.23
CA ASP A 112 -4.00 -4.39 -28.89
C ASP A 112 -5.03 -5.08 -27.97
N LEU A 113 -5.01 -4.73 -26.67
CA LEU A 113 -5.90 -5.29 -25.67
C LEU A 113 -7.14 -4.42 -25.45
N SER A 114 -8.28 -5.06 -25.27
CA SER A 114 -9.45 -4.43 -24.67
C SER A 114 -9.19 -4.06 -23.20
N ARG A 115 -10.06 -3.21 -22.65
CA ARG A 115 -9.98 -2.86 -21.23
C ARG A 115 -10.08 -4.08 -20.31
N ASP A 116 -10.98 -5.00 -20.62
CA ASP A 116 -11.25 -6.18 -19.79
C ASP A 116 -10.07 -7.15 -19.82
N GLU A 117 -9.46 -7.36 -20.98
CA GLU A 117 -8.24 -8.16 -21.11
C GLU A 117 -7.06 -7.54 -20.33
N PHE A 118 -6.88 -6.22 -20.45
CA PHE A 118 -5.86 -5.53 -19.65
C PHE A 118 -6.11 -5.66 -18.15
N LEU A 119 -7.36 -5.55 -17.69
CA LEU A 119 -7.72 -5.71 -16.28
C LEU A 119 -7.43 -7.13 -15.77
N GLN A 120 -7.58 -8.17 -16.59
CA GLN A 120 -7.19 -9.53 -16.21
C GLN A 120 -5.68 -9.60 -15.86
N TYR A 121 -4.82 -9.04 -16.70
CA TYR A 121 -3.38 -8.97 -16.42
C TYR A 121 -3.06 -8.13 -15.18
N ALA A 122 -3.80 -7.06 -14.95
CA ALA A 122 -3.63 -6.23 -13.75
C ALA A 122 -4.03 -6.98 -12.48
N TRP A 123 -5.09 -7.78 -12.52
CA TRP A 123 -5.50 -8.65 -11.41
C TRP A 123 -4.50 -9.79 -11.17
N GLU A 124 -3.99 -10.44 -12.22
CA GLU A 124 -2.92 -11.44 -12.09
C GLU A 124 -1.67 -10.85 -11.42
N TRP A 125 -1.29 -9.64 -11.81
CA TRP A 125 -0.20 -8.90 -11.19
C TRP A 125 -0.45 -8.64 -9.70
N LYS A 126 -1.63 -8.15 -9.36
CA LYS A 126 -2.06 -7.89 -7.97
C LYS A 126 -2.04 -9.16 -7.13
N GLU A 127 -2.56 -10.28 -7.63
CA GLU A 127 -2.55 -11.56 -6.91
C GLU A 127 -1.11 -12.00 -6.61
N LYS A 128 -0.22 -11.91 -7.60
CA LYS A 128 1.18 -12.29 -7.44
C LYS A 128 1.90 -11.42 -6.42
N TYR A 129 1.89 -10.11 -6.61
CA TYR A 129 2.72 -9.20 -5.82
C TYR A 129 2.07 -8.76 -4.50
N GLY A 130 0.76 -8.65 -4.44
CA GLY A 130 0.04 -8.40 -3.20
C GLY A 130 0.29 -9.50 -2.18
N GLY A 131 0.22 -10.76 -2.60
CA GLY A 131 0.55 -11.90 -1.74
C GLY A 131 2.01 -11.87 -1.24
N ILE A 132 2.97 -11.51 -2.09
CA ILE A 132 4.39 -11.39 -1.71
C ILE A 132 4.57 -10.31 -0.64
N ILE A 133 3.97 -9.13 -0.82
CA ILE A 133 4.05 -8.02 0.14
C ILE A 133 3.55 -8.44 1.52
N ILE A 134 2.40 -9.08 1.58
CA ILE A 134 1.82 -9.58 2.84
C ILE A 134 2.74 -10.60 3.51
N GLN A 135 3.30 -11.54 2.75
CA GLN A 135 4.25 -12.51 3.29
C GLN A 135 5.53 -11.83 3.81
N GLN A 136 6.03 -10.81 3.12
CA GLN A 136 7.20 -10.06 3.57
C GLN A 136 6.91 -9.30 4.88
N LEU A 137 5.73 -8.67 5.02
CA LEU A 137 5.32 -8.02 6.28
C LEU A 137 5.21 -9.03 7.43
N LYS A 138 4.65 -10.21 7.18
CA LYS A 138 4.60 -11.30 8.17
C LYS A 138 6.00 -11.78 8.54
N LYS A 139 6.90 -11.91 7.57
CA LYS A 139 8.30 -12.31 7.81
C LYS A 139 9.10 -11.27 8.60
N LEU A 140 8.78 -9.99 8.46
CA LEU A 140 9.29 -8.92 9.30
C LEU A 140 8.76 -8.98 10.75
N GLY A 141 7.77 -9.82 11.04
CA GLY A 141 7.16 -9.93 12.35
C GLY A 141 6.11 -8.85 12.62
N CYS A 142 5.60 -8.16 11.61
CA CYS A 142 4.59 -7.12 11.77
C CYS A 142 3.35 -7.65 12.50
N SER A 143 2.97 -7.00 13.59
CA SER A 143 1.88 -7.42 14.46
C SER A 143 0.54 -6.81 14.07
N CYS A 144 0.20 -6.92 12.78
CA CYS A 144 -1.06 -6.45 12.22
C CYS A 144 -2.23 -7.36 12.58
N ASP A 145 -3.42 -6.78 12.64
CA ASP A 145 -4.69 -7.52 12.66
C ASP A 145 -5.05 -7.96 11.24
N TRP A 146 -4.55 -9.14 10.84
CA TRP A 146 -4.66 -9.65 9.47
C TRP A 146 -6.10 -9.99 9.07
N ASP A 147 -7.00 -10.20 10.03
CA ASP A 147 -8.44 -10.40 9.76
C ASP A 147 -9.08 -9.11 9.19
N LYS A 148 -8.41 -7.97 9.36
CA LYS A 148 -8.84 -6.66 8.87
C LYS A 148 -8.05 -6.16 7.64
N GLU A 149 -7.32 -7.05 6.96
CA GLU A 149 -6.60 -6.71 5.73
C GLU A 149 -7.55 -6.12 4.68
N ARG A 150 -7.11 -5.04 4.02
CA ARG A 150 -7.85 -4.39 2.94
C ARG A 150 -6.97 -4.14 1.72
N PHE A 151 -7.60 -4.23 0.56
CA PHE A 151 -7.03 -3.76 -0.70
C PHE A 151 -7.84 -2.55 -1.18
N THR A 152 -7.16 -1.51 -1.65
CA THR A 152 -7.81 -0.22 -1.98
C THR A 152 -8.87 -0.31 -3.09
N MET A 153 -8.94 -1.44 -3.83
CA MET A 153 -10.00 -1.72 -4.81
C MET A 153 -10.90 -2.88 -4.42
N ASP A 154 -10.90 -3.34 -3.17
CA ASP A 154 -11.89 -4.32 -2.73
C ASP A 154 -13.30 -3.71 -2.76
N GLU A 155 -14.32 -4.56 -2.88
CA GLU A 155 -15.71 -4.13 -3.03
C GLU A 155 -16.18 -3.27 -1.85
N GLY A 156 -15.86 -3.68 -0.62
CA GLY A 156 -16.25 -2.96 0.59
C GLY A 156 -15.59 -1.60 0.69
N TYR A 157 -14.29 -1.51 0.37
CA TYR A 157 -13.54 -0.27 0.37
C TYR A 157 -14.03 0.68 -0.74
N THR A 158 -14.24 0.16 -1.95
CA THR A 158 -14.80 0.90 -3.09
C THR A 158 -16.16 1.53 -2.73
N LYS A 159 -17.04 0.76 -2.11
CA LYS A 159 -18.35 1.27 -1.66
C LYS A 159 -18.18 2.41 -0.64
N SER A 160 -17.28 2.27 0.31
CA SER A 160 -17.01 3.32 1.32
C SER A 160 -16.48 4.59 0.69
N VAL A 161 -15.55 4.50 -0.26
CA VAL A 161 -15.00 5.64 -1.01
C VAL A 161 -16.10 6.37 -1.79
N LEU A 162 -16.94 5.63 -2.51
CA LEU A 162 -18.06 6.20 -3.27
C LEU A 162 -19.07 6.89 -2.34
N THR A 163 -19.38 6.28 -1.20
CA THR A 163 -20.27 6.88 -0.21
C THR A 163 -19.71 8.20 0.32
N ALA A 164 -18.44 8.22 0.72
CA ALA A 164 -17.78 9.43 1.18
C ALA A 164 -17.75 10.53 0.10
N PHE A 165 -17.49 10.17 -1.15
CA PHE A 165 -17.51 11.10 -2.28
C PHE A 165 -18.90 11.75 -2.46
N VAL A 166 -19.96 10.94 -2.44
CA VAL A 166 -21.34 11.43 -2.58
C VAL A 166 -21.74 12.34 -1.41
N GLU A 167 -21.38 11.97 -0.19
CA GLU A 167 -21.64 12.81 0.99
C GLU A 167 -20.94 14.17 0.92
N LEU A 168 -19.66 14.18 0.51
CA LEU A 168 -18.89 15.42 0.35
C LEU A 168 -19.45 16.29 -0.78
N TYR A 169 -19.90 15.67 -1.87
CA TYR A 169 -20.57 16.38 -2.96
C TYR A 169 -21.87 17.01 -2.50
N ASN A 170 -22.71 16.27 -1.78
CA ASN A 170 -23.98 16.78 -1.24
C ASN A 170 -23.79 17.92 -0.21
N LYS A 171 -22.65 17.93 0.49
CA LYS A 171 -22.26 19.03 1.39
C LYS A 171 -21.67 20.24 0.65
N GLY A 172 -21.56 20.20 -0.68
CA GLY A 172 -20.97 21.28 -1.50
C GLY A 172 -19.46 21.43 -1.37
N LEU A 173 -18.77 20.44 -0.78
CA LEU A 173 -17.31 20.46 -0.58
C LEU A 173 -16.54 19.97 -1.81
N ILE A 174 -17.20 19.24 -2.71
CA ILE A 174 -16.64 18.78 -3.98
C ILE A 174 -17.38 19.45 -5.12
N TYR A 175 -16.65 20.04 -6.05
CA TYR A 175 -17.17 20.66 -7.25
C TYR A 175 -16.25 20.42 -8.44
N LYS A 176 -16.79 20.49 -9.67
CA LYS A 176 -16.01 20.41 -10.89
C LYS A 176 -15.39 21.77 -11.22
N GLY A 177 -14.09 21.82 -11.39
CA GLY A 177 -13.35 23.04 -11.73
C GLY A 177 -12.25 22.76 -12.76
N HIS A 178 -11.73 23.83 -13.35
CA HIS A 178 -10.58 23.78 -14.28
C HIS A 178 -9.38 24.43 -13.62
N ARG A 179 -8.24 23.72 -13.67
CA ARG A 179 -6.94 24.21 -13.17
C ARG A 179 -5.84 23.80 -14.14
N LEU A 180 -4.75 24.56 -14.15
CA LEU A 180 -3.51 24.15 -14.80
C LEU A 180 -2.93 22.98 -14.00
N VAL A 181 -2.54 21.93 -14.71
CA VAL A 181 -1.91 20.74 -14.15
C VAL A 181 -0.68 20.37 -14.95
N ASN A 182 0.29 19.72 -14.31
CA ASN A 182 1.40 19.11 -15.00
C ASN A 182 0.86 17.89 -15.77
N TRP A 183 1.08 17.87 -17.06
CA TRP A 183 0.55 16.84 -17.96
C TRP A 183 1.67 16.10 -18.68
N CYS A 184 1.66 14.77 -18.61
CA CYS A 184 2.56 13.92 -19.39
C CYS A 184 1.87 13.46 -20.68
N PRO A 185 2.34 13.89 -21.87
CA PRO A 185 1.73 13.50 -23.14
C PRO A 185 1.98 12.02 -23.49
N VAL A 186 2.99 11.39 -22.89
CA VAL A 186 3.31 9.97 -23.13
C VAL A 186 2.35 9.06 -22.34
N SER A 187 2.17 9.31 -21.05
CA SER A 187 1.23 8.58 -20.22
C SER A 187 -0.21 9.05 -20.38
N LYS A 188 -0.42 10.20 -21.03
CA LYS A 188 -1.73 10.86 -21.22
C LYS A 188 -2.46 11.06 -19.88
N SER A 189 -1.73 11.47 -18.85
CA SER A 189 -2.23 11.70 -17.49
C SER A 189 -1.61 12.93 -16.84
N ALA A 190 -2.30 13.46 -15.82
CA ALA A 190 -1.68 14.40 -14.90
C ALA A 190 -0.58 13.70 -14.09
N ILE A 191 0.46 14.43 -13.74
CA ILE A 191 1.57 13.96 -12.91
C ILE A 191 1.72 14.87 -11.70
N SER A 192 2.30 14.35 -10.61
CA SER A 192 2.58 15.12 -9.40
C SER A 192 3.73 16.10 -9.61
N ASP A 193 3.83 17.08 -8.72
CA ASP A 193 4.92 18.08 -8.80
C ASP A 193 6.29 17.42 -8.58
N GLU A 194 6.36 16.35 -7.80
CA GLU A 194 7.59 15.60 -7.54
C GLU A 194 8.08 14.82 -8.78
N GLU A 195 7.19 14.50 -9.69
CA GLU A 195 7.53 13.79 -10.94
C GLU A 195 8.03 14.74 -12.05
N VAL A 196 7.88 16.07 -11.86
CA VAL A 196 8.26 17.08 -12.85
C VAL A 196 9.75 17.35 -12.79
N ILE A 197 10.45 17.12 -13.91
CA ILE A 197 11.85 17.47 -14.06
C ILE A 197 11.94 18.82 -14.75
N HIS A 198 12.30 19.86 -13.99
CA HIS A 198 12.50 21.20 -14.52
C HIS A 198 13.80 21.28 -15.30
N ARG A 199 13.73 21.83 -16.53
CA ARG A 199 14.89 22.09 -17.37
C ARG A 199 14.78 23.48 -17.96
N GLU A 200 15.83 24.23 -17.87
CA GLU A 200 15.93 25.51 -18.59
C GLU A 200 16.09 25.26 -20.09
N LYS A 201 15.30 25.97 -20.87
CA LYS A 201 15.35 25.94 -22.32
C LYS A 201 15.24 27.37 -22.86
N ASN A 202 16.18 27.77 -23.72
CA ASN A 202 16.09 29.06 -24.42
C ASN A 202 14.89 29.02 -25.36
N GLY A 203 14.00 30.00 -25.21
CA GLY A 203 12.81 30.19 -26.02
C GLY A 203 12.54 31.62 -26.29
N SER A 204 11.54 31.94 -27.10
CA SER A 204 11.14 33.29 -27.45
C SER A 204 9.66 33.50 -27.21
N LEU A 205 9.31 34.67 -26.72
CA LEU A 205 7.93 35.10 -26.62
C LEU A 205 7.60 35.92 -27.87
N TRP A 206 6.54 35.53 -28.58
CA TRP A 206 6.15 36.18 -29.84
C TRP A 206 4.92 37.03 -29.58
N TYR A 207 5.00 38.34 -29.96
CA TYR A 207 3.88 39.27 -29.84
C TYR A 207 3.34 39.58 -31.22
N PHE A 208 2.03 39.39 -31.42
CA PHE A 208 1.32 39.74 -32.65
C PHE A 208 0.43 40.95 -32.39
N ARG A 209 0.51 41.94 -33.26
CA ARG A 209 -0.38 43.11 -33.21
C ARG A 209 -1.48 42.94 -34.24
N TYR A 210 -2.71 42.98 -33.79
CA TYR A 210 -3.89 43.01 -34.65
C TYR A 210 -4.45 44.42 -34.69
N ASN A 211 -4.72 44.96 -35.89
CA ASN A 211 -5.37 46.24 -36.03
C ASN A 211 -6.87 46.07 -35.81
N ILE A 212 -7.43 46.93 -34.94
CA ILE A 212 -8.88 47.00 -34.74
C ILE A 212 -9.42 47.84 -35.87
N LYS A 213 -10.37 47.30 -36.64
CA LYS A 213 -11.07 48.03 -37.66
C LYS A 213 -12.10 48.93 -36.97
N GLY A 214 -11.92 50.27 -37.05
CA GLY A 214 -12.85 51.26 -36.56
C GLY A 214 -14.11 51.34 -37.38
#